data_4c8b7aefca53f0a0d8a48121237c451a
#
_entry.id   4c8b7aefca53f0a0d8a48121237c451a
#
_cell.length_a   1.000
_cell.length_b   1.000
_cell.length_c   1.000
_cell.angle_alpha   90.00
_cell.angle_beta   90.00
_cell.angle_gamma   90.00
#
_symmetry.space_group_name_H-M   'P 1'
#
loop_
_entity.id
_entity.type
_entity.pdbx_description
1 polymer ?
#
loop_
_entity_poly.entity_id
_entity_poly.type
_entity_poly.pdbx_seq_one_letter_code
_entity_poly.pdbx_strand_id
1 'polypeptide(L)'
;MELINYILKILTFPGAFLRAFLEQLACRMYEVPVEFSRYFQKNELCGHVEHLLAPKKGSFGICFLPHAIMLFCGLVFTIPAAINLVYLGKVNVFGCIFIYVGVSCLLNLFPLIEDALNMWEHLYGKNSTAQPVSKVLLAIPAAIMLAGAYLERYFITILTTAGFVIGVPYLFALFIK
;
A
#
# COMPACT_ATOMS: atom_id res chain seq x y z
N MET A 1 17.78 -5.37 10.28
CA MET A 1 16.47 -4.87 9.85
C MET A 1 15.93 -5.64 8.64
N GLU A 2 16.73 -5.94 7.64
CA GLU A 2 16.32 -6.68 6.43
C GLU A 2 15.64 -8.02 6.71
N LEU A 3 16.18 -8.81 7.66
CA LEU A 3 15.60 -10.10 8.03
C LEU A 3 14.17 -9.97 8.60
N ILE A 4 13.93 -8.94 9.42
CA ILE A 4 12.60 -8.72 10.04
C ILE A 4 11.60 -8.31 8.95
N ASN A 5 11.98 -7.42 8.05
CA ASN A 5 11.14 -7.01 6.93
C ASN A 5 10.81 -8.20 6.01
N TYR A 6 11.80 -9.05 5.76
CA TYR A 6 11.60 -10.27 4.99
C TYR A 6 10.60 -11.23 5.67
N ILE A 7 10.76 -11.49 6.97
CA ILE A 7 9.83 -12.35 7.74
C ILE A 7 8.41 -11.76 7.70
N LEU A 8 8.27 -10.44 7.88
CA LEU A 8 6.98 -9.76 7.77
C LEU A 8 6.36 -9.96 6.40
N LYS A 9 7.12 -9.81 5.31
CA LYS A 9 6.62 -10.00 3.94
C LYS A 9 6.19 -11.45 3.65
N ILE A 10 6.88 -12.44 4.21
CA ILE A 10 6.44 -13.84 4.14
C ILE A 10 5.14 -14.04 4.91
N LEU A 11 5.06 -13.55 6.13
CA LEU A 11 3.85 -13.65 6.96
C LEU A 11 2.67 -12.89 6.35
N THR A 12 2.92 -11.83 5.60
CA THR A 12 1.91 -11.03 4.90
C THR A 12 1.87 -11.31 3.40
N PHE A 13 2.19 -12.54 3.02
CA PHE A 13 2.24 -12.99 1.63
C PHE A 13 1.02 -12.61 0.77
N PRO A 14 -0.25 -12.75 1.23
CA PRO A 14 -1.38 -12.37 0.38
C PRO A 14 -1.36 -10.90 -0.05
N GLY A 15 -0.96 -10.00 0.86
CA GLY A 15 -0.81 -8.58 0.54
C GLY A 15 0.36 -8.30 -0.39
N ALA A 16 1.52 -8.91 -0.15
CA ALA A 16 2.69 -8.77 -1.02
C ALA A 16 2.39 -9.25 -2.45
N PHE A 17 1.72 -10.40 -2.59
CA PHE A 17 1.30 -10.92 -3.87
C PHE A 17 0.31 -9.99 -4.58
N LEU A 18 -0.72 -9.53 -3.87
CA LEU A 18 -1.72 -8.62 -4.43
C LEU A 18 -1.07 -7.30 -4.88
N ARG A 19 -0.12 -6.76 -4.11
CA ARG A 19 0.62 -5.56 -4.49
C ARG A 19 1.37 -5.76 -5.80
N ALA A 20 2.20 -6.81 -5.92
CA ALA A 20 2.93 -7.10 -7.14
C ALA A 20 1.99 -7.26 -8.35
N PHE A 21 0.86 -7.92 -8.17
CA PHE A 21 -0.14 -8.07 -9.22
C PHE A 21 -0.74 -6.71 -9.64
N LEU A 22 -1.08 -5.84 -8.68
CA LEU A 22 -1.63 -4.53 -8.97
C LEU A 22 -0.60 -3.59 -9.61
N GLU A 23 0.66 -3.62 -9.16
CA GLU A 23 1.77 -2.88 -9.78
C GLU A 23 1.96 -3.32 -11.24
N GLN A 24 1.98 -4.63 -11.50
CA GLN A 24 2.08 -5.16 -12.86
C GLN A 24 0.88 -4.75 -13.73
N LEU A 25 -0.32 -4.75 -13.17
CA LEU A 25 -1.52 -4.31 -13.87
C LEU A 25 -1.44 -2.81 -14.20
N ALA A 26 -1.00 -1.98 -13.25
CA ALA A 26 -0.79 -0.55 -13.45
C ALA A 26 0.26 -0.30 -14.55
N CYS A 27 1.40 -1.00 -14.52
CA CYS A 27 2.41 -0.89 -15.58
C CYS A 27 1.82 -1.21 -16.97
N ARG A 28 0.98 -2.24 -17.07
CA ARG A 28 0.29 -2.57 -18.33
C ARG A 28 -0.69 -1.49 -18.77
N MET A 29 -1.45 -0.90 -17.84
CA MET A 29 -2.39 0.18 -18.16
C MET A 29 -1.70 1.45 -18.68
N TYR A 30 -0.49 1.71 -18.20
CA TYR A 30 0.31 2.87 -18.59
C TYR A 30 1.38 2.55 -19.66
N GLU A 31 1.34 1.33 -20.22
CA GLU A 31 2.26 0.88 -21.28
C GLU A 31 3.74 0.97 -20.86
N VAL A 32 4.02 0.73 -19.59
CA VAL A 32 5.38 0.71 -19.04
C VAL A 32 5.93 -0.70 -19.08
N PRO A 33 7.10 -0.92 -19.71
CA PRO A 33 7.70 -2.26 -19.74
C PRO A 33 8.14 -2.71 -18.36
N VAL A 34 7.74 -3.92 -18.01
CA VAL A 34 8.12 -4.60 -16.76
C VAL A 34 9.38 -5.42 -17.04
N GLU A 35 10.44 -5.17 -16.27
CA GLU A 35 11.69 -5.93 -16.37
C GLU A 35 11.60 -7.23 -15.59
N PHE A 36 11.24 -7.16 -14.32
CA PHE A 36 11.08 -8.34 -13.45
C PHE A 36 9.89 -8.19 -12.51
N SER A 37 9.16 -9.30 -12.33
CA SER A 37 8.08 -9.41 -11.34
C SER A 37 8.54 -10.29 -10.19
N ARG A 38 8.76 -9.69 -9.02
CA ARG A 38 9.33 -10.38 -7.84
C ARG A 38 8.23 -10.82 -6.88
N TYR A 39 7.36 -11.71 -7.31
CA TYR A 39 6.26 -12.22 -6.48
C TYR A 39 6.77 -12.98 -5.25
N PHE A 40 7.85 -13.76 -5.40
CA PHE A 40 8.42 -14.62 -4.38
C PHE A 40 9.94 -14.52 -4.41
N GLN A 41 10.49 -13.56 -3.73
CA GLN A 41 11.94 -13.44 -3.57
C GLN A 41 12.34 -13.40 -2.09
N LYS A 42 13.49 -14.01 -1.78
CA LYS A 42 14.04 -14.04 -0.41
C LYS A 42 14.76 -12.73 -0.03
N ASN A 43 14.22 -11.59 -0.40
CA ASN A 43 14.76 -10.28 -0.08
C ASN A 43 13.64 -9.27 0.20
N GLU A 44 14.01 -8.06 0.60
CA GLU A 44 13.09 -6.94 0.88
C GLU A 44 12.26 -6.49 -0.33
N LEU A 45 12.66 -6.86 -1.54
CA LEU A 45 11.94 -6.55 -2.79
C LEU A 45 10.81 -7.54 -3.10
N CYS A 46 10.54 -8.50 -2.20
CA CYS A 46 9.41 -9.42 -2.34
C CYS A 46 8.09 -8.65 -2.43
N GLY A 47 7.30 -8.97 -3.44
CA GLY A 47 6.03 -8.30 -3.69
C GLY A 47 6.14 -6.98 -4.46
N HIS A 48 7.28 -6.68 -5.09
CA HIS A 48 7.47 -5.55 -5.99
C HIS A 48 7.70 -5.96 -7.43
N VAL A 49 7.38 -5.03 -8.34
CA VAL A 49 7.61 -5.17 -9.77
C VAL A 49 8.68 -4.17 -10.17
N GLU A 50 9.80 -4.65 -10.70
CA GLU A 50 10.79 -3.77 -11.31
C GLU A 50 10.32 -3.39 -12.71
N HIS A 51 10.16 -2.11 -12.93
CA HIS A 51 9.81 -1.53 -14.21
C HIS A 51 10.84 -0.49 -14.62
N LEU A 52 11.01 -0.30 -15.90
CA LEU A 52 11.81 0.81 -16.43
C LEU A 52 11.21 2.10 -15.88
N LEU A 53 12.05 2.91 -15.23
CA LEU A 53 11.68 4.20 -14.66
C LEU A 53 10.85 4.96 -15.69
N ALA A 54 9.55 5.07 -15.42
CA ALA A 54 8.61 5.59 -16.38
C ALA A 54 8.96 7.03 -16.72
N PRO A 55 9.30 7.34 -17.96
CA PRO A 55 9.51 8.71 -18.33
C PRO A 55 8.19 9.45 -18.25
N LYS A 56 8.01 10.25 -17.22
CA LYS A 56 7.10 11.41 -17.16
C LYS A 56 5.57 11.14 -17.27
N LYS A 57 5.10 10.13 -18.01
CA LYS A 57 3.67 9.90 -18.24
C LYS A 57 3.23 8.65 -17.48
N GLY A 58 2.31 8.82 -16.54
CA GLY A 58 1.75 7.69 -15.79
C GLY A 58 2.44 7.36 -14.46
N SER A 59 3.60 7.95 -14.13
CA SER A 59 4.33 7.64 -12.88
C SER A 59 3.50 7.84 -11.62
N PHE A 60 2.60 8.83 -11.58
CA PHE A 60 1.66 8.99 -10.47
C PHE A 60 0.67 7.81 -10.41
N GLY A 61 0.08 7.43 -11.54
CA GLY A 61 -0.89 6.34 -11.58
C GLY A 61 -0.28 4.98 -11.23
N ILE A 62 0.95 4.72 -11.69
CA ILE A 62 1.68 3.48 -11.39
C ILE A 62 2.00 3.40 -9.90
N CYS A 63 2.44 4.50 -9.29
CA CYS A 63 2.72 4.53 -7.86
C CYS A 63 1.46 4.58 -6.99
N PHE A 64 0.44 5.38 -7.36
CA PHE A 64 -0.72 5.65 -6.51
C PHE A 64 -1.81 4.56 -6.60
N LEU A 65 -2.15 4.10 -7.82
CA LEU A 65 -3.31 3.23 -8.02
C LEU A 65 -3.22 1.88 -7.29
N PRO A 66 -2.10 1.13 -7.36
CA PRO A 66 -1.95 -0.11 -6.62
C PRO A 66 -2.15 0.06 -5.12
N HIS A 67 -1.55 1.11 -4.55
CA HIS A 67 -1.55 1.37 -3.11
C HIS A 67 -2.88 1.90 -2.61
N ALA A 68 -3.60 2.68 -3.43
CA ALA A 68 -4.98 3.08 -3.13
C ALA A 68 -5.92 1.87 -3.09
N ILE A 69 -5.77 0.92 -4.03
CA ILE A 69 -6.54 -0.33 -4.03
C ILE A 69 -6.16 -1.19 -2.81
N MET A 70 -4.86 -1.28 -2.47
CA MET A 70 -4.40 -1.99 -1.28
C MET A 70 -5.00 -1.42 0.01
N LEU A 71 -5.03 -0.08 0.14
CA LEU A 71 -5.69 0.58 1.26
C LEU A 71 -7.18 0.25 1.31
N PHE A 72 -7.88 0.38 0.19
CA PHE A 72 -9.31 0.07 0.10
C PHE A 72 -9.60 -1.38 0.49
N CYS A 73 -8.90 -2.36 -0.09
CA CYS A 73 -9.03 -3.77 0.25
C CYS A 73 -8.71 -4.02 1.73
N GLY A 74 -7.63 -3.43 2.22
CA GLY A 74 -7.23 -3.54 3.62
C GLY A 74 -8.33 -3.08 4.57
N LEU A 75 -8.92 -1.92 4.33
CA LEU A 75 -10.00 -1.38 5.16
C LEU A 75 -11.30 -2.20 5.06
N VAL A 76 -11.71 -2.55 3.84
CA VAL A 76 -12.95 -3.31 3.59
C VAL A 76 -12.91 -4.70 4.24
N PHE A 77 -11.78 -5.37 4.21
CA PHE A 77 -11.67 -6.69 4.84
C PHE A 77 -11.47 -6.61 6.36
N THR A 78 -10.70 -5.63 6.84
CA THR A 78 -10.33 -5.58 8.26
C THR A 78 -11.42 -5.00 9.14
N ILE A 79 -12.02 -3.86 8.75
CA ILE A 79 -12.93 -3.12 9.64
C ILE A 79 -14.19 -3.92 10.00
N PRO A 80 -14.97 -4.48 9.05
CA PRO A 80 -16.15 -5.26 9.40
C PRO A 80 -15.82 -6.52 10.21
N ALA A 81 -14.70 -7.18 9.89
CA ALA A 81 -14.28 -8.38 10.60
C ALA A 81 -13.80 -8.06 12.03
N ALA A 82 -13.08 -6.96 12.24
CA ALA A 82 -12.67 -6.49 13.56
C ALA A 82 -13.86 -6.06 14.41
N ILE A 83 -14.86 -5.39 13.84
CA ILE A 83 -16.10 -5.05 14.54
C ILE A 83 -16.82 -6.32 15.01
N ASN A 84 -16.98 -7.30 14.14
CA ASN A 84 -17.62 -8.56 14.48
C ASN A 84 -16.89 -9.30 15.61
N LEU A 85 -15.56 -9.34 15.57
CA LEU A 85 -14.74 -10.04 16.56
C LEU A 85 -14.75 -9.32 17.92
N VAL A 86 -14.51 -7.99 17.92
CA VAL A 86 -14.29 -7.21 19.16
C VAL A 86 -15.60 -6.82 19.82
N TYR A 87 -16.62 -6.40 19.05
CA TYR A 87 -17.87 -5.86 19.59
C TYR A 87 -18.98 -6.88 19.67
N LEU A 88 -19.06 -7.79 18.72
CA LEU A 88 -20.11 -8.81 18.72
C LEU A 88 -19.65 -10.12 19.37
N GLY A 89 -18.37 -10.23 19.73
CA GLY A 89 -17.80 -11.43 20.34
C GLY A 89 -17.92 -12.70 19.48
N LYS A 90 -18.20 -12.53 18.18
CA LYS A 90 -18.43 -13.64 17.25
C LYS A 90 -17.11 -14.01 16.57
N VAL A 91 -16.40 -14.98 17.14
CA VAL A 91 -15.23 -15.57 16.49
C VAL A 91 -15.72 -16.47 15.36
N ASN A 92 -15.44 -16.05 14.11
CA ASN A 92 -15.74 -16.81 12.92
C ASN A 92 -14.44 -17.02 12.12
N VAL A 93 -14.24 -18.21 11.59
CA VAL A 93 -13.07 -18.54 10.75
C VAL A 93 -12.94 -17.58 9.55
N PHE A 94 -14.03 -17.26 8.88
CA PHE A 94 -14.03 -16.28 7.79
C PHE A 94 -13.61 -14.88 8.26
N GLY A 95 -14.05 -14.44 9.44
CA GLY A 95 -13.62 -13.18 10.03
C GLY A 95 -12.10 -13.15 10.29
N CYS A 96 -11.54 -14.23 10.80
CA CYS A 96 -10.08 -14.34 10.99
C CYS A 96 -9.32 -14.29 9.65
N ILE A 97 -9.81 -14.96 8.61
CA ILE A 97 -9.22 -14.92 7.27
C ILE A 97 -9.29 -13.50 6.72
N PHE A 98 -10.42 -12.81 6.84
CA PHE A 98 -10.57 -11.43 6.35
C PHE A 98 -9.66 -10.46 7.10
N ILE A 99 -9.53 -10.58 8.42
CA ILE A 99 -8.57 -9.78 9.19
C ILE A 99 -7.14 -10.05 8.69
N TYR A 100 -6.77 -11.31 8.51
CA TYR A 100 -5.44 -11.67 8.02
C TYR A 100 -5.15 -11.09 6.64
N VAL A 101 -6.07 -11.23 5.68
CA VAL A 101 -5.90 -10.66 4.35
C VAL A 101 -5.87 -9.13 4.39
N GLY A 102 -6.77 -8.50 5.14
CA GLY A 102 -6.83 -7.06 5.26
C GLY A 102 -5.58 -6.47 5.92
N VAL A 103 -5.13 -7.04 7.04
CA VAL A 103 -3.87 -6.67 7.70
C VAL A 103 -2.68 -6.87 6.77
N SER A 104 -2.68 -7.97 6.01
CA SER A 104 -1.64 -8.24 5.01
C SER A 104 -1.58 -7.16 3.93
N CYS A 105 -2.72 -6.65 3.46
CA CYS A 105 -2.79 -5.53 2.53
C CYS A 105 -2.26 -4.24 3.17
N LEU A 106 -2.66 -3.92 4.39
CA LEU A 106 -2.23 -2.70 5.09
C LEU A 106 -0.73 -2.69 5.42
N LEU A 107 -0.15 -3.85 5.74
CA LEU A 107 1.30 -3.97 5.99
C LEU A 107 2.15 -3.85 4.71
N ASN A 108 1.55 -3.99 3.55
CA ASN A 108 2.21 -3.78 2.25
C ASN A 108 1.69 -2.53 1.53
N LEU A 109 1.32 -1.49 2.28
CA LEU A 109 0.59 -0.33 1.75
C LEU A 109 1.46 0.66 0.99
N PHE A 110 2.73 0.87 1.38
CA PHE A 110 3.54 1.94 0.81
C PHE A 110 4.41 1.47 -0.36
N PRO A 111 4.66 2.35 -1.37
CA PRO A 111 5.50 2.04 -2.51
C PRO A 111 6.98 1.97 -2.13
N LEU A 112 7.81 1.47 -3.04
CA LEU A 112 9.25 1.64 -2.94
C LEU A 112 9.62 3.13 -2.96
N ILE A 113 10.73 3.47 -2.28
CA ILE A 113 11.22 4.86 -2.23
C ILE A 113 11.50 5.39 -3.63
N GLU A 114 12.03 4.56 -4.52
CA GLU A 114 12.35 4.93 -5.90
C GLU A 114 11.10 5.32 -6.69
N ASP A 115 10.01 4.55 -6.57
CA ASP A 115 8.75 4.83 -7.24
C ASP A 115 8.09 6.10 -6.69
N ALA A 116 8.14 6.29 -5.37
CA ALA A 116 7.63 7.48 -4.72
C ALA A 116 8.41 8.74 -5.12
N LEU A 117 9.74 8.64 -5.26
CA LEU A 117 10.60 9.73 -5.74
C LEU A 117 10.30 10.06 -7.21
N ASN A 118 10.17 9.07 -8.07
CA ASN A 118 9.82 9.27 -9.49
C ASN A 118 8.47 9.96 -9.66
N MET A 119 7.48 9.54 -8.87
CA MET A 119 6.16 10.19 -8.81
C MET A 119 6.29 11.65 -8.38
N TRP A 120 7.06 11.92 -7.33
CA TRP A 120 7.28 13.28 -6.82
C TRP A 120 8.02 14.15 -7.82
N GLU A 121 9.07 13.64 -8.45
CA GLU A 121 9.84 14.36 -9.45
C GLU A 121 8.99 14.68 -10.70
N HIS A 122 8.13 13.77 -11.11
CA HIS A 122 7.17 14.03 -12.18
C HIS A 122 6.21 15.16 -11.85
N LEU A 123 5.70 15.24 -10.62
CA LEU A 123 4.75 16.28 -10.21
C LEU A 123 5.43 17.62 -9.93
N TYR A 124 6.56 17.61 -9.22
CA TYR A 124 7.18 18.82 -8.64
C TYR A 124 8.62 19.05 -9.07
N GLY A 125 9.23 18.17 -9.87
CA GLY A 125 10.60 18.32 -10.37
C GLY A 125 10.75 19.56 -11.24
N LYS A 126 12.00 20.01 -11.43
CA LYS A 126 12.34 21.21 -12.23
C LYS A 126 11.80 21.15 -13.67
N ASN A 127 11.72 19.95 -14.24
CA ASN A 127 11.23 19.71 -15.60
C ASN A 127 9.81 19.15 -15.64
N SER A 128 9.03 19.37 -14.58
CA SER A 128 7.66 18.86 -14.46
C SER A 128 6.77 19.44 -15.54
N THR A 129 6.15 18.56 -16.32
CA THR A 129 5.11 18.89 -17.32
C THR A 129 3.69 18.76 -16.76
N ALA A 130 3.54 18.48 -15.45
CA ALA A 130 2.26 18.31 -14.81
C ALA A 130 1.48 19.64 -14.77
N GLN A 131 0.17 19.56 -15.02
CA GLN A 131 -0.72 20.71 -14.95
C GLN A 131 -0.79 21.30 -13.54
N PRO A 132 -0.92 22.63 -13.36
CA PRO A 132 -1.00 23.28 -12.05
C PRO A 132 -2.13 22.72 -11.17
N VAL A 133 -3.27 22.42 -11.77
CA VAL A 133 -4.42 21.83 -11.05
C VAL A 133 -4.06 20.45 -10.49
N SER A 134 -3.39 19.61 -11.28
CA SER A 134 -2.94 18.29 -10.83
C SER A 134 -1.94 18.41 -9.68
N LYS A 135 -1.04 19.38 -9.71
CA LYS A 135 -0.07 19.62 -8.63
C LYS A 135 -0.76 19.92 -7.30
N VAL A 136 -1.81 20.72 -7.33
CA VAL A 136 -2.57 21.07 -6.11
C VAL A 136 -3.40 19.90 -5.61
N LEU A 137 -4.16 19.25 -6.48
CA LEU A 137 -5.03 18.13 -6.11
C LEU A 137 -4.26 16.91 -5.61
N LEU A 138 -3.11 16.62 -6.21
CA LEU A 138 -2.31 15.45 -5.89
C LEU A 138 -1.24 15.72 -4.81
N ALA A 139 -1.15 16.94 -4.28
CA ALA A 139 -0.15 17.31 -3.28
C ALA A 139 -0.22 16.43 -2.02
N ILE A 140 -1.41 16.32 -1.44
CA ILE A 140 -1.61 15.54 -0.20
C ILE A 140 -1.36 14.04 -0.45
N PRO A 141 -2.00 13.36 -1.41
CA PRO A 141 -1.74 11.95 -1.64
C PRO A 141 -0.28 11.65 -2.02
N ALA A 142 0.35 12.49 -2.84
CA ALA A 142 1.76 12.32 -3.19
C ALA A 142 2.69 12.48 -1.97
N ALA A 143 2.42 13.45 -1.11
CA ALA A 143 3.19 13.65 0.13
C ALA A 143 3.02 12.47 1.10
N ILE A 144 1.81 11.92 1.24
CA ILE A 144 1.55 10.74 2.07
C ILE A 144 2.31 9.52 1.53
N MET A 145 2.27 9.29 0.22
CA MET A 145 2.99 8.16 -0.39
C MET A 145 4.50 8.31 -0.22
N LEU A 146 5.05 9.48 -0.46
CA LEU A 146 6.47 9.74 -0.28
C LEU A 146 6.91 9.59 1.18
N ALA A 147 6.18 10.21 2.10
CA ALA A 147 6.46 10.10 3.53
C ALA A 147 6.35 8.65 4.02
N GLY A 148 5.31 7.93 3.58
CA GLY A 148 5.10 6.52 3.91
C GLY A 148 6.24 5.64 3.41
N ALA A 149 6.68 5.83 2.16
CA ALA A 149 7.81 5.09 1.60
C ALA A 149 9.12 5.30 2.39
N TYR A 150 9.43 6.53 2.79
CA TYR A 150 10.59 6.81 3.63
C TYR A 150 10.46 6.23 5.04
N LEU A 151 9.26 6.30 5.63
CA LEU A 151 9.00 5.87 6.99
C LEU A 151 8.76 4.37 7.10
N GLU A 152 8.55 3.65 5.99
CA GLU A 152 8.42 2.18 6.00
C GLU A 152 9.62 1.52 6.67
N ARG A 153 10.82 2.07 6.49
CA ARG A 153 12.04 1.63 7.16
C ARG A 153 11.94 1.67 8.70
N TYR A 154 11.09 2.53 9.24
CA TYR A 154 10.86 2.70 10.68
C TYR A 154 9.57 2.02 11.17
N PHE A 155 9.11 1.00 10.45
CA PHE A 155 7.91 0.25 10.79
C PHE A 155 6.62 1.06 10.89
N ILE A 156 6.54 2.18 10.18
CA ILE A 156 5.33 3.02 10.14
C ILE A 156 4.12 2.24 9.66
N THR A 157 4.30 1.28 8.76
CA THR A 157 3.24 0.37 8.28
C THR A 157 2.59 -0.42 9.41
N ILE A 158 3.35 -0.86 10.41
CA ILE A 158 2.82 -1.55 11.59
C ILE A 158 1.96 -0.60 12.41
N LEU A 159 2.45 0.62 12.63
CA LEU A 159 1.74 1.63 13.41
C LEU A 159 0.44 2.07 12.72
N THR A 160 0.49 2.32 11.42
CA THR A 160 -0.70 2.69 10.63
C THR A 160 -1.70 1.55 10.57
N THR A 161 -1.24 0.31 10.38
CA THR A 161 -2.10 -0.88 10.39
C THR A 161 -2.77 -1.05 11.75
N ALA A 162 -2.04 -0.93 12.87
CA ALA A 162 -2.61 -0.98 14.21
C ALA A 162 -3.64 0.14 14.43
N GLY A 163 -3.38 1.34 13.94
CA GLY A 163 -4.32 2.46 13.97
C GLY A 163 -5.63 2.16 13.23
N PHE A 164 -5.57 1.54 12.06
CA PHE A 164 -6.77 1.15 11.31
C PHE A 164 -7.51 -0.04 11.95
N VAL A 165 -6.79 -1.06 12.39
CA VAL A 165 -7.38 -2.31 12.92
C VAL A 165 -8.01 -2.12 14.30
N ILE A 166 -7.40 -1.30 15.15
CA ILE A 166 -7.85 -1.07 16.52
C ILE A 166 -8.59 0.27 16.62
N GLY A 167 -8.02 1.33 16.07
CA GLY A 167 -8.53 2.69 16.26
C GLY A 167 -9.87 2.92 15.58
N VAL A 168 -10.03 2.50 14.32
CA VAL A 168 -11.29 2.72 13.59
C VAL A 168 -12.47 1.94 14.21
N PRO A 169 -12.36 0.63 14.55
CA PRO A 169 -13.43 -0.08 15.26
C PRO A 169 -13.74 0.53 16.64
N TYR A 170 -12.72 1.01 17.36
CA TYR A 170 -12.92 1.67 18.64
C TYR A 170 -13.71 2.97 18.52
N LEU A 171 -13.34 3.82 17.55
CA LEU A 171 -14.09 5.06 17.25
C LEU A 171 -15.52 4.74 16.84
N PHE A 172 -15.71 3.74 15.99
CA PHE A 172 -17.06 3.31 15.57
C PHE A 172 -17.93 2.91 16.75
N ALA A 173 -17.36 2.21 17.73
CA ALA A 173 -18.10 1.82 18.94
C ALA A 173 -18.49 3.00 19.83
N LEU A 174 -17.69 4.06 19.86
CA LEU A 174 -18.03 5.28 20.58
C LEU A 174 -19.22 6.01 19.98
N PHE A 175 -19.41 5.92 18.65
CA PHE A 175 -20.51 6.57 17.95
C PHE A 175 -21.83 5.78 17.94
N ILE A 176 -21.78 4.46 18.22
CA ILE A 176 -22.98 3.60 18.22
C ILE A 176 -23.58 3.47 19.64
N LYS A 177 -22.83 3.86 20.66
CA LYS A 177 -23.39 3.95 22.02
C LYS A 177 -24.16 5.23 22.23
#